data_8ba8bb1b06a25c3ad67f3b8a687996ca
#
_entry.id   8ba8bb1b06a25c3ad67f3b8a687996ca
#
_cell.length_a   1.000
_cell.length_b   1.000
_cell.length_c   1.000
_cell.angle_alpha   90.00
_cell.angle_beta   90.00
_cell.angle_gamma   90.00
#
_symmetry.space_group_name_H-M   'P 1'
#
loop_
_entity.id
_entity.type
_entity.pdbx_description
1 polymer ?
#
loop_
_entity_poly.entity_id
_entity_poly.type
_entity_poly.pdbx_seq_one_letter_code
_entity_poly.pdbx_strand_id
1 'polypeptide(L)'
;MTPDQPDSDRTRIQPPSGANDRTVAFDSTQAYHAPPPAALAAPAPVASHVDSGEGLPIGTRLGEFELTQLVGVGGFGVVYLSTDHSLQRRVALKEYMPSSLAQRSGTMQVSVKSERYRETFEAGLKSFINEARLLASFDHASLVKVYRFWEANGTAYMVMPFYEGKNLRDTLRSLPQAPDEQWLRTLLLPLTEALQVIHAEQCFHRDIAPDNVMMLAGTQRPLLLDFGAARRVIGDMTQALTVILKPGYAPVEQYAEIPGMRQGAWTDVYALAAVVHYAITGRTPPPS
;
A
#
# COMPACT_ATOMS: atom_id res chain seq x y z
N MET A 1 -60.19 11.62 42.86
CA MET A 1 -59.90 12.97 43.36
C MET A 1 -58.94 13.59 42.34
N THR A 2 -59.55 14.35 41.46
CA THR A 2 -58.97 15.32 40.54
C THR A 2 -58.70 16.62 41.31
N PRO A 3 -58.20 17.69 40.68
CA PRO A 3 -57.06 17.95 39.80
C PRO A 3 -56.17 19.10 40.35
N ASP A 4 -55.12 19.44 39.73
CA ASP A 4 -54.86 20.88 39.42
C ASP A 4 -53.70 21.05 38.42
N GLN A 5 -54.03 21.70 37.34
CA GLN A 5 -53.23 22.56 36.49
C GLN A 5 -53.66 24.02 36.83
N PRO A 6 -53.01 25.08 36.31
CA PRO A 6 -51.80 25.33 35.53
C PRO A 6 -50.96 26.51 36.11
N ASP A 7 -49.83 26.81 35.50
CA ASP A 7 -49.61 28.25 35.25
C ASP A 7 -48.60 28.48 34.07
N SER A 8 -49.05 29.33 33.20
CA SER A 8 -48.39 29.84 32.01
C SER A 8 -47.63 31.10 32.34
N ASP A 9 -46.36 31.20 32.02
CA ASP A 9 -45.72 32.50 31.90
C ASP A 9 -45.01 32.66 30.56
N ARG A 10 -45.67 33.48 29.70
CA ARG A 10 -45.20 33.93 28.40
C ARG A 10 -44.46 35.24 28.59
N THR A 11 -43.15 35.22 28.57
CA THR A 11 -42.38 36.45 28.43
C THR A 11 -42.06 36.70 26.96
N ARG A 12 -42.80 37.64 26.40
CA ARG A 12 -42.67 38.17 25.04
C ARG A 12 -41.59 39.24 25.03
N ILE A 13 -40.48 39.00 24.36
CA ILE A 13 -39.44 40.01 24.09
C ILE A 13 -39.65 40.56 22.70
N GLN A 14 -39.95 41.88 22.59
CA GLN A 14 -39.99 42.63 21.35
C GLN A 14 -38.59 42.93 20.81
N PRO A 15 -38.40 42.97 19.47
CA PRO A 15 -37.16 43.42 18.86
C PRO A 15 -37.13 44.96 18.76
N PRO A 16 -35.93 45.58 18.87
CA PRO A 16 -35.76 47.00 18.64
C PRO A 16 -35.75 47.31 17.13
N SER A 17 -36.53 48.30 16.77
CA SER A 17 -36.52 48.97 15.48
C SER A 17 -35.29 49.87 15.34
N GLY A 18 -34.60 49.80 14.21
CA GLY A 18 -33.56 50.76 13.86
C GLY A 18 -33.09 50.54 12.43
N ALA A 19 -33.70 51.29 11.53
CA ALA A 19 -33.35 51.34 10.13
C ALA A 19 -31.91 51.83 9.88
N ASN A 20 -31.23 51.18 8.95
CA ASN A 20 -30.46 51.93 7.94
C ASN A 20 -30.21 51.05 6.72
N ASP A 21 -31.00 51.29 5.73
CA ASP A 21 -30.91 50.84 4.37
C ASP A 21 -29.65 51.45 3.72
N ARG A 22 -28.65 50.60 3.40
CA ARG A 22 -27.63 50.92 2.42
C ARG A 22 -27.40 49.71 1.55
N THR A 23 -28.20 49.62 0.52
CA THR A 23 -28.03 48.74 -0.62
C THR A 23 -26.72 49.13 -1.32
N VAL A 24 -25.67 48.34 -1.13
CA VAL A 24 -24.45 48.41 -1.96
C VAL A 24 -24.65 47.45 -3.10
N ALA A 25 -24.91 48.02 -4.29
CA ALA A 25 -24.94 47.25 -5.52
C ALA A 25 -23.54 46.66 -5.80
N PHE A 26 -23.43 45.36 -5.78
CA PHE A 26 -22.23 44.66 -6.30
C PHE A 26 -22.32 44.63 -7.82
N ASP A 27 -21.41 45.37 -8.45
CA ASP A 27 -21.17 45.32 -9.88
C ASP A 27 -20.53 43.97 -10.27
N SER A 28 -21.26 43.16 -11.01
CA SER A 28 -20.92 41.77 -11.39
C SER A 28 -20.17 41.68 -12.70
N THR A 29 -19.24 42.61 -12.99
CA THR A 29 -18.46 42.60 -14.24
C THR A 29 -16.93 42.70 -14.00
N GLN A 30 -16.39 41.91 -13.10
CA GLN A 30 -14.97 41.57 -13.15
C GLN A 30 -14.81 40.07 -13.27
N ALA A 31 -14.63 39.62 -14.53
CA ALA A 31 -14.18 38.24 -14.81
C ALA A 31 -12.82 38.04 -14.19
N TYR A 32 -12.75 37.22 -13.13
CA TYR A 32 -11.50 36.71 -12.63
C TYR A 32 -10.89 35.77 -13.68
N HIS A 33 -9.92 36.25 -14.42
CA HIS A 33 -8.99 35.41 -15.17
C HIS A 33 -8.06 34.73 -14.16
N ALA A 34 -8.36 33.48 -13.82
CA ALA A 34 -7.41 32.63 -13.14
C ALA A 34 -6.20 32.43 -14.07
N PRO A 35 -4.96 32.60 -13.58
CA PRO A 35 -3.79 32.26 -14.39
C PRO A 35 -3.84 30.76 -14.76
N PRO A 36 -3.39 30.38 -15.97
CA PRO A 36 -3.36 28.97 -16.34
C PRO A 36 -2.49 28.20 -15.32
N PRO A 37 -2.87 26.95 -14.97
CA PRO A 37 -2.05 26.15 -14.08
C PRO A 37 -0.66 26.02 -14.70
N ALA A 38 0.37 26.42 -13.94
CA ALA A 38 1.75 26.23 -14.32
C ALA A 38 1.93 24.74 -14.66
N ALA A 39 2.31 24.46 -15.89
CA ALA A 39 2.68 23.12 -16.32
C ALA A 39 3.82 22.66 -15.41
N LEU A 40 3.51 21.78 -14.46
CA LEU A 40 4.52 21.06 -13.70
C LEU A 40 5.36 20.29 -14.71
N ALA A 41 6.61 20.72 -14.88
CA ALA A 41 7.58 20.01 -15.68
C ALA A 41 7.60 18.56 -15.20
N ALA A 42 7.32 17.64 -16.11
CA ALA A 42 7.45 16.21 -15.85
C ALA A 42 8.87 15.95 -15.32
N PRO A 43 9.05 15.21 -14.22
CA PRO A 43 10.38 14.78 -13.80
C PRO A 43 11.00 14.03 -14.98
N ALA A 44 12.23 14.41 -15.34
CA ALA A 44 12.99 13.76 -16.38
C ALA A 44 13.00 12.24 -16.15
N PRO A 45 12.82 11.41 -17.20
CA PRO A 45 12.86 9.97 -17.03
C PRO A 45 14.26 9.59 -16.54
N VAL A 46 14.34 9.02 -15.36
CA VAL A 46 15.54 8.32 -14.90
C VAL A 46 15.59 7.06 -15.76
N ALA A 47 16.34 7.13 -16.84
CA ALA A 47 16.62 5.99 -17.71
C ALA A 47 17.54 5.03 -16.95
N SER A 48 16.96 4.13 -16.16
CA SER A 48 17.60 2.88 -15.79
C SER A 48 17.12 1.82 -16.78
N HIS A 49 17.83 1.67 -17.87
CA HIS A 49 17.75 0.48 -18.71
C HIS A 49 18.26 -0.71 -17.89
N VAL A 50 17.39 -1.31 -17.10
CA VAL A 50 17.57 -2.69 -16.68
C VAL A 50 16.76 -3.52 -17.66
N ASP A 51 17.42 -3.92 -18.73
CA ASP A 51 16.93 -4.94 -19.66
C ASP A 51 17.08 -6.31 -18.98
N SER A 52 16.41 -6.48 -17.85
CA SER A 52 16.16 -7.79 -17.26
C SER A 52 14.98 -8.35 -18.05
N GLY A 53 15.20 -9.36 -18.91
CA GLY A 53 14.18 -10.01 -19.73
C GLY A 53 13.01 -10.65 -18.97
N GLU A 54 12.73 -10.18 -17.76
CA GLU A 54 11.69 -10.64 -16.85
C GLU A 54 10.38 -9.87 -16.98
N GLY A 55 10.45 -8.57 -17.35
CA GLY A 55 9.27 -7.70 -17.49
C GLY A 55 8.61 -7.76 -18.86
N LEU A 56 7.34 -7.34 -18.92
CA LEU A 56 6.65 -7.06 -20.17
C LEU A 56 7.19 -5.76 -20.80
N PRO A 57 7.27 -5.68 -22.13
CA PRO A 57 7.65 -4.44 -22.82
C PRO A 57 6.72 -3.29 -22.47
N ILE A 58 7.28 -2.09 -22.34
CA ILE A 58 6.50 -0.86 -22.20
C ILE A 58 5.67 -0.64 -23.47
N GLY A 59 4.43 -0.17 -23.33
CA GLY A 59 3.42 -0.10 -24.38
C GLY A 59 2.57 -1.36 -24.50
N THR A 60 2.90 -2.45 -23.78
CA THR A 60 2.04 -3.66 -23.76
C THR A 60 0.68 -3.31 -23.17
N ARG A 61 -0.38 -3.80 -23.82
CA ARG A 61 -1.76 -3.67 -23.35
C ARG A 61 -2.27 -4.98 -22.75
N LEU A 62 -2.79 -4.88 -21.53
CA LEU A 62 -3.45 -5.93 -20.80
C LEU A 62 -4.91 -5.49 -20.54
N GLY A 63 -5.78 -5.76 -21.50
CA GLY A 63 -7.14 -5.22 -21.51
C GLY A 63 -7.13 -3.70 -21.65
N GLU A 64 -7.75 -3.00 -20.70
CA GLU A 64 -7.80 -1.54 -20.62
C GLU A 64 -6.52 -0.88 -20.09
N PHE A 65 -5.57 -1.67 -19.57
CA PHE A 65 -4.35 -1.17 -18.94
C PHE A 65 -3.18 -1.19 -19.94
N GLU A 66 -2.53 -0.05 -20.14
CA GLU A 66 -1.32 0.10 -20.93
C GLU A 66 -0.11 0.34 -20.03
N LEU A 67 0.91 -0.50 -20.12
CA LEU A 67 2.13 -0.36 -19.35
C LEU A 67 2.93 0.85 -19.84
N THR A 68 3.18 1.83 -18.97
CA THR A 68 3.86 3.08 -19.34
C THR A 68 5.26 3.19 -18.79
N GLN A 69 5.55 2.49 -17.69
CA GLN A 69 6.87 2.49 -17.05
C GLN A 69 7.06 1.25 -16.19
N LEU A 70 8.28 0.74 -16.14
CA LEU A 70 8.69 -0.25 -15.15
C LEU A 70 9.01 0.48 -13.84
N VAL A 71 8.26 0.16 -12.77
CA VAL A 71 8.47 0.75 -11.43
C VAL A 71 9.51 -0.04 -10.64
N GLY A 72 9.45 -1.37 -10.72
CA GLY A 72 10.41 -2.22 -10.01
C GLY A 72 10.28 -3.69 -10.38
N VAL A 73 11.41 -4.41 -10.23
CA VAL A 73 11.49 -5.86 -10.36
C VAL A 73 11.94 -6.40 -9.01
N GLY A 74 11.15 -7.30 -8.45
CA GLY A 74 11.46 -8.01 -7.22
C GLY A 74 11.59 -9.51 -7.47
N GLY A 75 12.10 -10.24 -6.48
CA GLY A 75 12.28 -11.70 -6.59
C GLY A 75 10.97 -12.49 -6.82
N PHE A 76 9.81 -11.88 -6.58
CA PHE A 76 8.49 -12.53 -6.63
C PHE A 76 7.50 -11.86 -7.58
N GLY A 77 7.88 -10.75 -8.19
CA GLY A 77 6.99 -10.03 -9.11
C GLY A 77 7.58 -8.78 -9.69
N VAL A 78 6.86 -8.26 -10.67
CA VAL A 78 7.21 -7.03 -11.39
C VAL A 78 6.09 -6.03 -11.19
N VAL A 79 6.45 -4.77 -10.95
CA VAL A 79 5.49 -3.66 -10.78
C VAL A 79 5.68 -2.66 -11.90
N TYR A 80 4.58 -2.33 -12.55
CA TYR A 80 4.51 -1.35 -13.63
C TYR A 80 3.65 -0.16 -13.23
N LEU A 81 4.02 1.01 -13.68
CA LEU A 81 3.09 2.12 -13.84
C LEU A 81 2.29 1.89 -15.13
N SER A 82 0.98 2.03 -15.05
CA SER A 82 0.08 1.78 -16.17
C SER A 82 -0.96 2.87 -16.29
N THR A 83 -1.47 3.07 -17.50
CA THR A 83 -2.63 3.92 -17.76
C THR A 83 -3.88 3.04 -17.90
N ASP A 84 -4.86 3.27 -17.06
CA ASP A 84 -6.22 2.75 -17.21
C ASP A 84 -6.95 3.64 -18.21
N HIS A 85 -7.10 3.17 -19.45
CA HIS A 85 -7.74 3.93 -20.53
C HIS A 85 -9.25 4.07 -20.35
N SER A 86 -9.89 3.15 -19.61
CA SER A 86 -11.33 3.21 -19.35
C SER A 86 -11.69 4.33 -18.37
N LEU A 87 -10.88 4.50 -17.31
CA LEU A 87 -11.07 5.52 -16.29
C LEU A 87 -10.12 6.70 -16.39
N GLN A 88 -9.26 6.73 -17.42
CA GLN A 88 -8.27 7.80 -17.70
C GLN A 88 -7.44 8.18 -16.48
N ARG A 89 -6.90 7.17 -15.79
CA ARG A 89 -6.11 7.35 -14.57
C ARG A 89 -4.84 6.52 -14.58
N ARG A 90 -3.87 6.93 -13.76
CA ARG A 90 -2.65 6.15 -13.50
C ARG A 90 -2.92 5.10 -12.43
N VAL A 91 -2.42 3.90 -12.66
CA VAL A 91 -2.52 2.77 -11.74
C VAL A 91 -1.18 2.06 -11.62
N ALA A 92 -0.95 1.37 -10.52
CA ALA A 92 0.11 0.39 -10.40
C ALA A 92 -0.43 -0.99 -10.80
N LEU A 93 0.29 -1.69 -11.65
CA LEU A 93 -0.01 -3.07 -12.04
C LEU A 93 1.12 -3.96 -11.54
N LYS A 94 0.80 -4.89 -10.65
CA LYS A 94 1.73 -5.88 -10.11
C LYS A 94 1.48 -7.22 -10.79
N GLU A 95 2.54 -7.81 -11.32
CA GLU A 95 2.52 -9.13 -11.95
C GLU A 95 3.22 -10.14 -11.04
N TYR A 96 2.63 -11.32 -10.85
CA TYR A 96 3.31 -12.43 -10.18
C TYR A 96 4.35 -13.03 -11.13
N MET A 97 5.63 -12.84 -10.81
CA MET A 97 6.77 -13.30 -11.61
C MET A 97 7.94 -13.68 -10.72
N PRO A 98 7.90 -14.88 -10.07
CA PRO A 98 9.00 -15.33 -9.24
C PRO A 98 10.17 -15.75 -10.10
N SER A 99 11.17 -14.88 -10.24
CA SER A 99 12.31 -15.04 -11.14
C SER A 99 13.17 -16.27 -10.84
N SER A 100 13.14 -16.78 -9.60
CA SER A 100 13.79 -18.04 -9.23
C SER A 100 13.11 -19.28 -9.80
N LEU A 101 11.80 -19.26 -10.06
CA LEU A 101 11.00 -20.41 -10.46
C LEU A 101 10.52 -20.32 -11.92
N ALA A 102 10.29 -19.11 -12.42
CA ALA A 102 9.66 -18.86 -13.70
C ALA A 102 10.50 -17.96 -14.60
N GLN A 103 10.17 -17.97 -15.85
CA GLN A 103 10.75 -17.11 -16.88
C GLN A 103 9.69 -16.74 -17.90
N ARG A 104 9.93 -15.63 -18.61
CA ARG A 104 9.12 -15.24 -19.76
C ARG A 104 9.79 -15.79 -21.03
N SER A 105 9.07 -16.59 -21.79
CA SER A 105 9.48 -16.96 -23.15
C SER A 105 9.11 -15.83 -24.11
N GLY A 106 9.79 -15.67 -25.24
CA GLY A 106 9.67 -14.56 -26.22
C GLY A 106 8.27 -14.05 -26.61
N THR A 107 7.23 -14.51 -25.93
CA THR A 107 5.85 -14.05 -25.90
C THR A 107 5.54 -13.46 -24.53
N MET A 108 4.32 -12.97 -24.31
CA MET A 108 3.87 -12.50 -22.98
C MET A 108 3.74 -13.63 -21.93
N GLN A 109 3.89 -14.88 -22.36
CA GLN A 109 3.62 -16.05 -21.57
C GLN A 109 4.71 -16.31 -20.52
N VAL A 110 4.29 -16.51 -19.26
CA VAL A 110 5.13 -16.95 -18.16
C VAL A 110 5.09 -18.47 -18.10
N SER A 111 6.24 -19.09 -17.95
CA SER A 111 6.40 -20.55 -17.81
C SER A 111 7.42 -20.88 -16.72
N VAL A 112 7.26 -22.02 -16.08
CA VAL A 112 8.25 -22.49 -15.10
C VAL A 112 9.56 -22.85 -15.79
N LYS A 113 10.69 -22.52 -15.14
CA LYS A 113 12.04 -22.83 -15.64
C LYS A 113 12.32 -24.33 -15.69
N SER A 114 11.63 -25.11 -14.85
CA SER A 114 11.73 -26.56 -14.79
C SER A 114 10.45 -27.14 -14.20
N GLU A 115 10.09 -28.35 -14.62
CA GLU A 115 8.90 -29.06 -14.13
C GLU A 115 8.91 -29.22 -12.59
N ARG A 116 10.10 -29.39 -11.98
CA ARG A 116 10.26 -29.47 -10.52
C ARG A 116 9.75 -28.24 -9.76
N TYR A 117 9.63 -27.09 -10.44
CA TYR A 117 9.16 -25.83 -9.82
C TYR A 117 7.66 -25.60 -9.99
N ARG A 118 6.96 -26.44 -10.75
CA ARG A 118 5.54 -26.27 -11.10
C ARG A 118 4.66 -26.15 -9.86
N GLU A 119 4.75 -27.11 -8.97
CA GLU A 119 3.93 -27.12 -7.75
C GLU A 119 4.18 -25.88 -6.89
N THR A 120 5.44 -25.51 -6.69
CA THR A 120 5.80 -24.30 -5.92
C THR A 120 5.31 -23.03 -6.61
N PHE A 121 5.43 -22.95 -7.93
CA PHE A 121 4.94 -21.81 -8.70
C PHE A 121 3.42 -21.67 -8.59
N GLU A 122 2.67 -22.75 -8.77
CA GLU A 122 1.21 -22.76 -8.68
C GLU A 122 0.71 -22.42 -7.26
N ALA A 123 1.38 -22.93 -6.23
CA ALA A 123 1.07 -22.59 -4.85
C ALA A 123 1.31 -21.10 -4.56
N GLY A 124 2.43 -20.54 -5.06
CA GLY A 124 2.71 -19.11 -4.96
C GLY A 124 1.73 -18.24 -5.75
N LEU A 125 1.33 -18.68 -6.96
CA LEU A 125 0.30 -18.03 -7.78
C LEU A 125 -1.04 -17.96 -7.04
N LYS A 126 -1.48 -19.09 -6.49
CA LYS A 126 -2.71 -19.17 -5.69
C LYS A 126 -2.64 -18.23 -4.47
N SER A 127 -1.47 -18.16 -3.82
CA SER A 127 -1.27 -17.29 -2.68
C SER A 127 -1.32 -15.81 -3.07
N PHE A 128 -0.74 -15.43 -4.22
CA PHE A 128 -0.84 -14.07 -4.78
C PHE A 128 -2.28 -13.66 -5.07
N ILE A 129 -3.08 -14.57 -5.66
CA ILE A 129 -4.50 -14.31 -5.94
C ILE A 129 -5.31 -14.18 -4.64
N ASN A 130 -5.03 -15.01 -3.64
CA ASN A 130 -5.67 -14.92 -2.33
C ASN A 130 -5.30 -13.61 -1.61
N GLU A 131 -4.05 -13.16 -1.73
CA GLU A 131 -3.61 -11.85 -1.23
C GLU A 131 -4.40 -10.71 -1.88
N ALA A 132 -4.58 -10.75 -3.22
CA ALA A 132 -5.38 -9.76 -3.93
C ALA A 132 -6.84 -9.72 -3.47
N ARG A 133 -7.46 -10.89 -3.27
CA ARG A 133 -8.84 -11.00 -2.76
C ARG A 133 -8.97 -10.42 -1.36
N LEU A 134 -8.01 -10.73 -0.51
CA LEU A 134 -7.98 -10.28 0.87
C LEU A 134 -7.78 -8.76 0.95
N LEU A 135 -6.82 -8.21 0.21
CA LEU A 135 -6.60 -6.76 0.14
C LEU A 135 -7.83 -6.02 -0.40
N ALA A 136 -8.57 -6.63 -1.33
CA ALA A 136 -9.79 -6.04 -1.88
C ALA A 136 -10.95 -5.98 -0.88
N SER A 137 -10.93 -6.80 0.19
CA SER A 137 -11.96 -6.80 1.24
C SER A 137 -11.72 -5.75 2.32
N PHE A 138 -10.52 -5.19 2.44
CA PHE A 138 -10.20 -4.18 3.43
C PHE A 138 -10.38 -2.76 2.88
N ASP A 139 -10.95 -1.88 3.69
CA ASP A 139 -11.03 -0.44 3.41
C ASP A 139 -10.42 0.34 4.58
N HIS A 140 -9.15 0.67 4.45
CA HIS A 140 -8.44 1.51 5.41
C HIS A 140 -7.41 2.37 4.71
N ALA A 141 -7.26 3.62 5.16
CA ALA A 141 -6.43 4.62 4.50
C ALA A 141 -4.92 4.29 4.50
N SER A 142 -4.47 3.40 5.39
CA SER A 142 -3.09 2.93 5.49
C SER A 142 -2.90 1.48 5.01
N LEU A 143 -3.86 0.93 4.27
CA LEU A 143 -3.74 -0.35 3.55
C LEU A 143 -3.83 -0.12 2.05
N VAL A 144 -3.09 -0.91 1.28
CA VAL A 144 -3.17 -0.88 -0.19
C VAL A 144 -4.55 -1.33 -0.63
N LYS A 145 -5.17 -0.53 -1.49
CA LYS A 145 -6.45 -0.85 -2.10
C LYS A 145 -6.23 -1.62 -3.40
N VAL A 146 -6.99 -2.70 -3.63
CA VAL A 146 -6.98 -3.44 -4.89
C VAL A 146 -8.20 -3.06 -5.70
N TYR A 147 -7.99 -2.64 -6.94
CA TYR A 147 -9.08 -2.33 -7.87
C TYR A 147 -9.56 -3.54 -8.65
N ARG A 148 -8.62 -4.37 -9.10
CA ARG A 148 -8.88 -5.55 -9.92
C ARG A 148 -7.72 -6.53 -9.84
N PHE A 149 -8.04 -7.82 -10.03
CA PHE A 149 -7.04 -8.86 -10.29
C PHE A 149 -7.60 -9.86 -11.29
N TRP A 150 -6.73 -10.52 -12.04
CA TRP A 150 -7.10 -11.59 -12.99
C TRP A 150 -5.91 -12.47 -13.31
N GLU A 151 -6.20 -13.64 -13.87
CA GLU A 151 -5.20 -14.58 -14.39
C GLU A 151 -5.14 -14.46 -15.91
N ALA A 152 -3.94 -14.33 -16.45
CA ALA A 152 -3.66 -14.39 -17.89
C ALA A 152 -2.16 -14.68 -18.11
N ASN A 153 -1.80 -15.08 -19.33
CA ASN A 153 -0.41 -15.28 -19.73
C ASN A 153 0.36 -16.25 -18.82
N GLY A 154 -0.29 -17.24 -18.22
CA GLY A 154 0.34 -18.19 -17.30
C GLY A 154 0.75 -17.59 -15.95
N THR A 155 0.22 -16.41 -15.59
CA THR A 155 0.48 -15.71 -14.35
C THR A 155 -0.78 -14.98 -13.87
N ALA A 156 -0.66 -14.12 -12.85
CA ALA A 156 -1.73 -13.24 -12.37
C ALA A 156 -1.26 -11.80 -12.26
N TYR A 157 -2.21 -10.92 -12.41
CA TYR A 157 -2.04 -9.47 -12.34
C TYR A 157 -2.94 -8.88 -11.27
N MET A 158 -2.44 -7.85 -10.56
CA MET A 158 -3.18 -7.08 -9.56
C MET A 158 -3.04 -5.60 -9.89
N VAL A 159 -4.16 -4.89 -9.98
CA VAL A 159 -4.21 -3.44 -10.23
C VAL A 159 -4.60 -2.72 -8.97
N MET A 160 -3.84 -1.69 -8.64
CA MET A 160 -4.01 -0.87 -7.45
C MET A 160 -3.81 0.62 -7.78
N PRO A 161 -4.22 1.57 -6.92
CA PRO A 161 -3.83 2.96 -7.07
C PRO A 161 -2.32 3.09 -7.25
N PHE A 162 -1.89 4.00 -8.10
CA PHE A 162 -0.49 4.40 -8.11
C PHE A 162 -0.27 5.39 -6.97
N TYR A 163 0.42 4.95 -5.92
CA TYR A 163 0.77 5.77 -4.78
C TYR A 163 2.10 6.46 -5.02
N GLU A 164 2.11 7.78 -4.85
CA GLU A 164 3.34 8.57 -4.88
C GLU A 164 3.90 8.70 -3.47
N GLY A 165 5.18 8.42 -3.30
CA GLY A 165 5.82 8.47 -1.99
C GLY A 165 7.21 7.83 -2.00
N LYS A 166 7.79 7.74 -0.81
CA LYS A 166 9.05 7.03 -0.57
C LYS A 166 8.81 5.92 0.44
N ASN A 167 9.55 4.82 0.34
CA ASN A 167 9.51 3.83 1.39
C ASN A 167 10.04 4.44 2.71
N LEU A 168 9.65 3.85 3.83
CA LEU A 168 10.01 4.34 5.15
C LEU A 168 11.52 4.29 5.39
N ARG A 169 12.24 3.31 4.82
CA ARG A 169 13.69 3.22 4.92
C ARG A 169 14.38 4.45 4.32
N ASP A 170 13.99 4.82 3.11
CA ASP A 170 14.57 5.97 2.42
C ASP A 170 14.12 7.29 3.05
N THR A 171 12.89 7.34 3.57
CA THR A 171 12.40 8.49 4.33
C THR A 171 13.26 8.70 5.57
N LEU A 172 13.46 7.66 6.39
CA LEU A 172 14.27 7.75 7.62
C LEU A 172 15.73 8.13 7.33
N ARG A 173 16.33 7.59 6.25
CA ARG A 173 17.69 7.95 5.83
C ARG A 173 17.82 9.41 5.38
N SER A 174 16.73 10.02 4.91
CA SER A 174 16.71 11.42 4.48
C SER A 174 16.48 12.40 5.62
N LEU A 175 16.13 11.93 6.83
CA LEU A 175 15.98 12.80 8.01
C LEU A 175 17.34 13.30 8.51
N PRO A 176 17.44 14.57 8.93
CA PRO A 176 18.69 15.12 9.44
C PRO A 176 19.08 14.55 10.82
N GLN A 177 18.12 14.01 11.55
CA GLN A 177 18.28 13.39 12.86
C GLN A 177 17.24 12.28 13.06
N ALA A 178 17.41 11.45 14.10
CA ALA A 178 16.42 10.47 14.48
C ALA A 178 15.05 11.13 14.74
N PRO A 179 13.95 10.47 14.34
CA PRO A 179 12.61 11.00 14.54
C PRO A 179 12.29 11.14 16.03
N ASP A 180 11.57 12.20 16.38
CA ASP A 180 11.06 12.43 17.72
C ASP A 180 9.80 11.60 18.02
N GLU A 181 9.32 11.67 19.26
CA GLU A 181 8.12 10.94 19.68
C GLU A 181 6.89 11.35 18.87
N GLN A 182 6.74 12.63 18.55
CA GLN A 182 5.61 13.13 17.79
C GLN A 182 5.57 12.51 16.39
N TRP A 183 6.72 12.46 15.72
CA TRP A 183 6.85 11.83 14.41
C TRP A 183 6.56 10.32 14.47
N LEU A 184 7.08 9.62 15.49
CA LEU A 184 6.79 8.20 15.70
C LEU A 184 5.30 7.93 15.94
N ARG A 185 4.60 8.80 16.67
CA ARG A 185 3.15 8.70 16.85
C ARG A 185 2.40 8.84 15.52
N THR A 186 2.80 9.78 14.65
CA THR A 186 2.18 9.93 13.32
C THR A 186 2.42 8.74 12.40
N LEU A 187 3.50 8.00 12.60
CA LEU A 187 3.77 6.75 11.91
C LEU A 187 2.93 5.60 12.49
N LEU A 188 2.97 5.44 13.81
CA LEU A 188 2.44 4.24 14.48
C LEU A 188 0.92 4.21 14.55
N LEU A 189 0.25 5.32 14.85
CA LEU A 189 -1.20 5.32 15.01
C LEU A 189 -1.93 4.79 13.77
N PRO A 190 -1.68 5.31 12.55
CA PRO A 190 -2.35 4.79 11.36
C PRO A 190 -1.98 3.34 11.01
N LEU A 191 -0.74 2.90 11.35
CA LEU A 191 -0.32 1.52 11.11
C LEU A 191 -0.98 0.55 12.09
N THR A 192 -1.10 0.93 13.36
CA THR A 192 -1.80 0.09 14.35
C THR A 192 -3.29 0.00 14.07
N GLU A 193 -3.94 1.07 13.62
CA GLU A 193 -5.32 1.06 13.15
C GLU A 193 -5.49 0.12 11.94
N ALA A 194 -4.59 0.18 10.96
CA ALA A 194 -4.57 -0.72 9.82
C ALA A 194 -4.41 -2.20 10.26
N LEU A 195 -3.49 -2.47 11.18
CA LEU A 195 -3.31 -3.81 11.74
C LEU A 195 -4.54 -4.30 12.49
N GLN A 196 -5.22 -3.43 13.24
CA GLN A 196 -6.46 -3.78 13.93
C GLN A 196 -7.54 -4.26 12.95
N VAL A 197 -7.66 -3.58 11.79
CA VAL A 197 -8.62 -3.97 10.74
C VAL A 197 -8.34 -5.38 10.23
N ILE A 198 -7.09 -5.68 9.86
CA ILE A 198 -6.75 -7.00 9.30
C ILE A 198 -6.75 -8.09 10.37
N HIS A 199 -6.36 -7.79 11.60
CA HIS A 199 -6.36 -8.76 12.70
C HIS A 199 -7.78 -9.16 13.14
N ALA A 200 -8.76 -8.26 13.02
CA ALA A 200 -10.17 -8.58 13.28
C ALA A 200 -10.68 -9.72 12.38
N GLU A 201 -10.17 -9.81 11.15
CA GLU A 201 -10.47 -10.87 10.18
C GLU A 201 -9.47 -12.04 10.24
N GLN A 202 -8.74 -12.19 11.36
CA GLN A 202 -7.72 -13.23 11.56
C GLN A 202 -6.65 -13.25 10.45
N CYS A 203 -6.44 -12.12 9.82
CA CYS A 203 -5.41 -11.91 8.81
C CYS A 203 -4.19 -11.23 9.44
N PHE A 204 -3.00 -11.72 9.10
CA PHE A 204 -1.74 -11.18 9.61
C PHE A 204 -0.84 -10.81 8.44
N HIS A 205 -0.19 -9.65 8.55
CA HIS A 205 0.67 -9.11 7.48
C HIS A 205 1.96 -9.93 7.32
N ARG A 206 2.65 -10.23 8.42
CA ARG A 206 3.83 -11.10 8.51
C ARG A 206 5.07 -10.67 7.71
N ASP A 207 5.06 -9.47 7.15
CA ASP A 207 6.18 -8.91 6.39
C ASP A 207 6.37 -7.40 6.62
N ILE A 208 6.05 -6.92 7.84
CA ILE A 208 6.23 -5.52 8.20
C ILE A 208 7.72 -5.23 8.33
N ALA A 209 8.19 -4.27 7.54
CA ALA A 209 9.57 -3.78 7.56
C ALA A 209 9.60 -2.40 6.91
N PRO A 210 10.66 -1.59 7.09
CA PRO A 210 10.72 -0.23 6.52
C PRO A 210 10.54 -0.17 5.00
N ASP A 211 10.89 -1.23 4.28
CA ASP A 211 10.73 -1.30 2.82
C ASP A 211 9.28 -1.54 2.39
N ASN A 212 8.46 -2.12 3.27
CA ASN A 212 7.05 -2.43 3.04
C ASN A 212 6.10 -1.40 3.65
N VAL A 213 6.62 -0.26 4.10
CA VAL A 213 5.84 0.91 4.50
C VAL A 213 6.19 2.05 3.58
N MET A 214 5.21 2.62 2.89
CA MET A 214 5.39 3.81 2.06
C MET A 214 4.88 5.04 2.80
N MET A 215 5.67 6.10 2.82
CA MET A 215 5.25 7.42 3.28
C MET A 215 4.68 8.18 2.09
N LEU A 216 3.38 8.41 2.08
CA LEU A 216 2.67 9.03 0.95
C LEU A 216 3.09 10.48 0.77
N ALA A 217 3.38 10.87 -0.46
CA ALA A 217 3.68 12.27 -0.79
C ALA A 217 2.51 13.18 -0.40
N GLY A 218 2.84 14.39 0.03
CA GLY A 218 1.86 15.42 0.45
C GLY A 218 1.28 15.21 1.84
N THR A 219 0.84 14.01 2.20
CA THR A 219 0.22 13.74 3.51
C THR A 219 1.16 13.19 4.56
N GLN A 220 2.29 12.61 4.15
CA GLN A 220 3.20 11.85 5.00
C GLN A 220 2.53 10.70 5.78
N ARG A 221 1.34 10.27 5.34
CA ARG A 221 0.64 9.14 5.94
C ARG A 221 1.34 7.84 5.55
N PRO A 222 1.58 6.92 6.50
CA PRO A 222 2.13 5.62 6.19
C PRO A 222 1.07 4.74 5.50
N LEU A 223 1.51 3.95 4.53
CA LEU A 223 0.75 2.96 3.81
C LEU A 223 1.47 1.63 3.90
N LEU A 224 0.83 0.59 4.42
CA LEU A 224 1.34 -0.78 4.37
C LEU A 224 1.20 -1.32 2.96
N LEU A 225 2.34 -1.74 2.41
CA LEU A 225 2.41 -2.43 1.13
C LEU A 225 2.27 -3.95 1.36
N ASP A 226 2.26 -4.71 0.33
CA ASP A 226 2.29 -6.17 0.17
C ASP A 226 2.34 -7.05 1.44
N PHE A 227 1.40 -7.98 1.57
CA PHE A 227 1.40 -9.01 2.63
C PHE A 227 2.46 -10.11 2.42
N GLY A 228 3.17 -10.13 1.31
CA GLY A 228 4.22 -11.11 1.02
C GLY A 228 3.77 -12.58 1.02
N ALA A 229 2.48 -12.84 0.78
CA ALA A 229 1.90 -14.17 0.88
C ALA A 229 2.53 -15.18 -0.09
N ALA A 230 2.70 -14.79 -1.36
CA ALA A 230 3.34 -15.64 -2.37
C ALA A 230 4.80 -15.94 -2.02
N ARG A 231 5.52 -14.96 -1.48
CA ARG A 231 6.91 -15.12 -1.05
C ARG A 231 7.05 -16.15 0.06
N ARG A 232 6.15 -16.14 1.05
CA ARG A 232 6.16 -17.12 2.15
C ARG A 232 5.92 -18.53 1.64
N VAL A 233 4.89 -18.76 0.82
CA VAL A 233 4.58 -20.09 0.29
C VAL A 233 5.75 -20.65 -0.52
N ILE A 234 6.37 -19.83 -1.36
CA ILE A 234 7.56 -20.26 -2.11
C ILE A 234 8.70 -20.63 -1.18
N GLY A 235 8.90 -19.85 -0.10
CA GLY A 235 9.93 -20.13 0.88
C GLY A 235 9.72 -21.41 1.65
N ASP A 236 8.53 -21.61 2.15
CA ASP A 236 8.17 -22.82 2.89
C ASP A 236 8.39 -24.07 2.04
N MET A 237 7.99 -24.02 0.75
CA MET A 237 8.15 -25.15 -0.18
C MET A 237 9.59 -25.37 -0.66
N THR A 238 10.43 -24.34 -0.69
CA THR A 238 11.81 -24.44 -1.16
C THR A 238 12.83 -24.60 -0.03
N GLN A 239 12.38 -24.58 1.23
CA GLN A 239 13.23 -24.53 2.43
C GLN A 239 14.25 -23.38 2.43
N ALA A 240 13.99 -22.34 1.64
CA ALA A 240 14.82 -21.15 1.51
C ALA A 240 14.41 -20.05 2.50
N LEU A 241 14.01 -20.42 3.73
CA LEU A 241 13.46 -19.51 4.74
C LEU A 241 14.37 -18.30 5.03
N THR A 242 15.68 -18.51 5.08
CA THR A 242 16.64 -17.43 5.34
C THR A 242 16.71 -16.36 4.24
N VAL A 243 16.35 -16.72 3.00
CA VAL A 243 16.32 -15.78 1.86
C VAL A 243 15.00 -14.99 1.83
N ILE A 244 13.96 -15.50 2.50
CA ILE A 244 12.59 -15.01 2.39
C ILE A 244 12.18 -14.17 3.58
N LEU A 245 12.63 -14.53 4.76
CA LEU A 245 12.42 -13.73 5.96
C LEU A 245 13.33 -12.49 5.94
N LYS A 246 12.87 -11.43 6.59
CA LYS A 246 13.66 -10.22 6.81
C LYS A 246 14.31 -10.32 8.19
N PRO A 247 15.61 -10.72 8.28
CA PRO A 247 16.28 -10.84 9.56
C PRO A 247 16.15 -9.56 10.39
N GLY A 248 15.87 -9.72 11.69
CA GLY A 248 15.63 -8.62 12.61
C GLY A 248 14.21 -8.07 12.64
N TYR A 249 13.39 -8.31 11.62
CA TYR A 249 11.96 -7.93 11.61
C TYR A 249 11.03 -9.14 11.80
N ALA A 250 11.48 -10.32 11.45
CA ALA A 250 10.75 -11.56 11.64
C ALA A 250 10.95 -12.08 13.09
N PRO A 251 9.90 -12.34 13.87
CA PRO A 251 9.99 -12.97 15.17
C PRO A 251 10.30 -14.48 15.04
N VAL A 252 10.67 -15.09 16.16
CA VAL A 252 11.15 -16.48 16.21
C VAL A 252 10.14 -17.48 15.62
N GLU A 253 8.85 -17.28 15.81
CA GLU A 253 7.79 -18.14 15.28
C GLU A 253 7.71 -18.12 13.73
N GLN A 254 8.36 -17.19 13.06
CA GLN A 254 8.47 -17.19 11.61
C GLN A 254 9.69 -17.97 11.08
N TYR A 255 10.72 -18.17 11.93
CA TYR A 255 11.91 -18.96 11.57
C TYR A 255 11.72 -20.45 11.82
N ALA A 256 10.83 -20.79 12.75
CA ALA A 256 10.81 -22.13 13.28
C ALA A 256 9.71 -22.95 12.62
N GLU A 257 10.08 -24.02 11.98
CA GLU A 257 9.24 -25.21 11.80
C GLU A 257 9.06 -25.95 13.13
N ILE A 258 8.99 -25.21 14.25
CA ILE A 258 8.77 -25.84 15.58
C ILE A 258 7.29 -26.20 15.66
N PRO A 259 6.93 -27.48 15.73
CA PRO A 259 5.56 -27.90 15.90
C PRO A 259 4.95 -27.22 17.13
N GLY A 260 3.86 -26.46 16.93
CA GLY A 260 3.17 -25.75 18.01
C GLY A 260 3.45 -24.27 18.12
N MET A 261 4.44 -23.70 17.46
CA MET A 261 4.60 -22.25 17.36
C MET A 261 3.60 -21.68 16.34
N ARG A 262 2.62 -20.95 16.87
CA ARG A 262 1.61 -20.29 16.04
C ARG A 262 2.02 -18.85 15.76
N GLN A 263 1.71 -18.38 14.55
CA GLN A 263 1.77 -16.97 14.20
C GLN A 263 0.43 -16.31 14.50
N GLY A 264 0.46 -15.04 14.84
CA GLY A 264 -0.73 -14.29 15.22
C GLY A 264 -0.53 -12.78 15.12
N ALA A 265 -1.44 -12.02 15.71
CA ALA A 265 -1.35 -10.56 15.75
C ALA A 265 -0.03 -10.06 16.38
N TRP A 266 0.50 -10.80 17.37
CA TRP A 266 1.78 -10.50 18.02
C TRP A 266 2.98 -10.56 17.05
N THR A 267 2.92 -11.38 16.00
CA THR A 267 3.94 -11.46 14.94
C THR A 267 4.11 -10.11 14.24
N ASP A 268 3.00 -9.44 13.90
CA ASP A 268 3.01 -8.12 13.29
C ASP A 268 3.40 -7.02 14.29
N VAL A 269 2.98 -7.15 15.55
CA VAL A 269 3.37 -6.21 16.62
C VAL A 269 4.87 -6.24 16.85
N TYR A 270 5.49 -7.44 16.87
CA TYR A 270 6.95 -7.57 16.95
C TYR A 270 7.64 -6.87 15.78
N ALA A 271 7.19 -7.15 14.55
CA ALA A 271 7.76 -6.57 13.35
C ALA A 271 7.62 -5.03 13.35
N LEU A 272 6.48 -4.49 13.80
CA LEU A 272 6.28 -3.04 13.96
C LEU A 272 7.21 -2.44 15.03
N ALA A 273 7.43 -3.13 16.16
CA ALA A 273 8.39 -2.72 17.18
C ALA A 273 9.83 -2.72 16.63
N ALA A 274 10.18 -3.69 15.79
CA ALA A 274 11.47 -3.72 15.10
C ALA A 274 11.64 -2.54 14.11
N VAL A 275 10.56 -2.12 13.46
CA VAL A 275 10.54 -0.90 12.62
C VAL A 275 10.81 0.35 13.48
N VAL A 276 10.21 0.45 14.67
CA VAL A 276 10.47 1.55 15.62
C VAL A 276 11.91 1.55 16.07
N HIS A 277 12.45 0.39 16.44
CA HIS A 277 13.87 0.26 16.78
C HIS A 277 14.76 0.79 15.66
N TYR A 278 14.49 0.39 14.41
CA TYR A 278 15.22 0.89 13.25
C TYR A 278 15.08 2.41 13.09
N ALA A 279 13.88 2.95 13.25
CA ALA A 279 13.62 4.38 13.12
C ALA A 279 14.42 5.22 14.13
N ILE A 280 14.55 4.74 15.37
CA ILE A 280 15.26 5.43 16.45
C ILE A 280 16.78 5.28 16.33
N THR A 281 17.25 4.08 16.01
CA THR A 281 18.67 3.74 16.11
C THR A 281 19.40 3.78 14.76
N GLY A 282 18.67 3.79 13.63
CA GLY A 282 19.23 3.61 12.29
C GLY A 282 19.76 2.20 12.01
N ARG A 283 19.55 1.25 12.93
CA ARG A 283 20.09 -0.11 12.84
C ARG A 283 18.97 -1.14 12.90
N THR A 284 19.06 -2.14 12.04
CA THR A 284 18.18 -3.31 12.11
C THR A 284 18.45 -4.07 13.42
N PRO A 285 17.40 -4.49 14.15
CA PRO A 285 17.59 -5.36 15.32
C PRO A 285 18.33 -6.65 14.94
N PRO A 286 19.03 -7.30 15.89
CA PRO A 286 19.57 -8.64 15.66
C PRO A 286 18.42 -9.62 15.31
N PRO A 287 18.70 -10.67 14.53
CA PRO A 287 17.70 -11.73 14.30
C PRO A 287 17.24 -12.39 15.60
N SER A 288 16.00 -12.82 15.65
CA SER A 288 15.40 -13.53 16.78
C SER A 288 15.92 -14.95 16.90
#